data_8298e9bfc4b47024c65b3adcb46c909d
#
_entry.id   8298e9bfc4b47024c65b3adcb46c909d
#
_cell.length_a   1.000
_cell.length_b   1.000
_cell.length_c   1.000
_cell.angle_alpha   90.00
_cell.angle_beta   90.00
_cell.angle_gamma   90.00
#
_symmetry.space_group_name_H-M   'P 1'
#
loop_
_entity.id
_entity.type
_entity.pdbx_description
1 polymer ?
#
loop_
_entity_poly.entity_id
_entity_poly.type
_entity_poly.pdbx_seq_one_letter_code
_entity_poly.pdbx_strand_id
1 'polypeptide(L)'
;MSQIFHHSTNTLAKVSIFGGVFAAAATIWVVLEINRSPYVTRAHEAREQPVPFSHAHHVGGLGVDCRYCHTSVDKSAVAGIPPTKTCMNCHAQIWNQSPMLEPVRASFRDGTSIEWTRVHDLPDFAYFNHSAHVNKGIGCSTCHGRVDKMPLVWQEKSLQMEWCLECHRRPEKYVRPLSEVYNVAYEPPADQLDLGTRLVKDYGIKPRTSCSTCHR
;
A
#
# COMPACT_ATOMS: atom_id res chain seq x y z
N MET A 1 -21.35 10.34 -62.69
CA MET A 1 -19.92 10.37 -62.27
C MET A 1 -19.45 8.92 -62.22
N SER A 2 -18.39 8.59 -62.95
CA SER A 2 -17.85 7.23 -62.97
C SER A 2 -17.09 6.97 -61.68
N GLN A 3 -17.38 5.84 -61.02
CA GLN A 3 -16.67 5.40 -59.83
C GLN A 3 -15.23 5.04 -60.23
N ILE A 4 -14.24 5.72 -59.62
CA ILE A 4 -12.82 5.50 -59.92
C ILE A 4 -12.31 4.18 -59.34
N PHE A 5 -12.79 3.83 -58.14
CA PHE A 5 -12.38 2.61 -57.44
C PHE A 5 -13.45 1.52 -57.50
N HIS A 6 -13.02 0.25 -57.49
CA HIS A 6 -13.93 -0.87 -57.42
C HIS A 6 -14.80 -0.79 -56.13
N HIS A 7 -16.08 -1.21 -56.18
CA HIS A 7 -17.01 -1.07 -55.03
C HIS A 7 -16.53 -1.80 -53.76
N SER A 8 -15.71 -2.87 -53.89
CA SER A 8 -15.09 -3.54 -52.74
C SER A 8 -14.15 -2.63 -51.94
N THR A 9 -13.62 -1.56 -52.52
CA THR A 9 -12.77 -0.59 -51.85
C THR A 9 -13.51 0.10 -50.67
N ASN A 10 -14.83 0.32 -50.80
CA ASN A 10 -15.64 0.88 -49.73
C ASN A 10 -15.71 -0.07 -48.51
N THR A 11 -15.81 -1.37 -48.76
CA THR A 11 -15.79 -2.37 -47.70
C THR A 11 -14.41 -2.46 -47.06
N LEU A 12 -13.34 -2.48 -47.87
CA LEU A 12 -11.97 -2.46 -47.38
C LEU A 12 -11.68 -1.21 -46.54
N ALA A 13 -12.12 -0.04 -46.97
CA ALA A 13 -11.93 1.21 -46.22
C ALA A 13 -12.67 1.17 -44.87
N LYS A 14 -13.92 0.67 -44.84
CA LYS A 14 -14.66 0.49 -43.59
C LYS A 14 -13.97 -0.51 -42.66
N VAL A 15 -13.59 -1.66 -43.16
CA VAL A 15 -12.93 -2.70 -42.35
C VAL A 15 -11.59 -2.21 -41.81
N SER A 16 -10.79 -1.51 -42.63
CA SER A 16 -9.47 -1.00 -42.19
C SER A 16 -9.61 0.11 -41.16
N ILE A 17 -10.56 1.04 -41.33
CA ILE A 17 -10.79 2.12 -40.35
C ILE A 17 -11.34 1.58 -39.04
N PHE A 18 -12.46 0.85 -39.07
CA PHE A 18 -13.06 0.32 -37.87
C PHE A 18 -12.18 -0.76 -37.19
N GLY A 19 -11.52 -1.60 -37.97
CA GLY A 19 -10.56 -2.57 -37.48
C GLY A 19 -9.35 -1.90 -36.85
N GLY A 20 -8.82 -0.83 -37.43
CA GLY A 20 -7.73 -0.04 -36.85
C GLY A 20 -8.13 0.64 -35.53
N VAL A 21 -9.31 1.27 -35.50
CA VAL A 21 -9.83 1.88 -34.28
C VAL A 21 -10.04 0.82 -33.18
N PHE A 22 -10.63 -0.33 -33.52
CA PHE A 22 -10.83 -1.42 -32.57
C PHE A 22 -9.49 -1.98 -32.08
N ALA A 23 -8.53 -2.21 -32.95
CA ALA A 23 -7.21 -2.70 -32.57
C ALA A 23 -6.48 -1.70 -31.63
N ALA A 24 -6.54 -0.40 -31.93
CA ALA A 24 -5.97 0.63 -31.08
C ALA A 24 -6.63 0.66 -29.70
N ALA A 25 -7.97 0.63 -29.64
CA ALA A 25 -8.72 0.59 -28.39
C ALA A 25 -8.41 -0.67 -27.55
N ALA A 26 -8.35 -1.82 -28.21
CA ALA A 26 -8.00 -3.10 -27.54
C ALA A 26 -6.55 -3.06 -27.02
N THR A 27 -5.62 -2.54 -27.78
CA THR A 27 -4.22 -2.38 -27.32
C THR A 27 -4.12 -1.47 -26.10
N ILE A 28 -4.78 -0.31 -26.11
CA ILE A 28 -4.81 0.60 -24.97
C ILE A 28 -5.42 -0.09 -23.74
N TRP A 29 -6.54 -0.78 -23.93
CA TRP A 29 -7.18 -1.52 -22.84
C TRP A 29 -6.25 -2.57 -22.24
N VAL A 30 -5.61 -3.41 -23.05
CA VAL A 30 -4.65 -4.44 -22.59
C VAL A 30 -3.49 -3.80 -21.82
N VAL A 31 -2.91 -2.71 -22.32
CA VAL A 31 -1.82 -2.00 -21.63
C VAL A 31 -2.28 -1.45 -20.28
N LEU A 32 -3.49 -0.90 -20.20
CA LEU A 32 -4.05 -0.42 -18.92
C LEU A 32 -4.26 -1.56 -17.92
N GLU A 33 -4.77 -2.73 -18.36
CA GLU A 33 -4.95 -3.90 -17.49
C GLU A 33 -3.61 -4.45 -17.01
N ILE A 34 -2.61 -4.55 -17.88
CA ILE A 34 -1.26 -4.97 -17.47
C ILE A 34 -0.69 -4.01 -16.43
N ASN A 35 -0.84 -2.70 -16.64
CA ASN A 35 -0.33 -1.68 -15.71
C ASN A 35 -1.01 -1.74 -14.32
N ARG A 36 -2.26 -2.18 -14.24
CA ARG A 36 -3.00 -2.39 -13.00
C ARG A 36 -2.77 -3.75 -12.34
N SER A 37 -2.18 -4.67 -13.08
CA SER A 37 -1.97 -6.04 -12.61
C SER A 37 -0.90 -6.13 -11.51
N PRO A 38 -0.91 -7.19 -10.68
CA PRO A 38 0.16 -7.48 -9.74
C PRO A 38 1.55 -7.57 -10.37
N TYR A 39 1.63 -7.94 -11.65
CA TYR A 39 2.89 -7.98 -12.40
C TYR A 39 3.64 -6.63 -12.39
N VAL A 40 2.92 -5.51 -12.51
CA VAL A 40 3.52 -4.16 -12.47
C VAL A 40 3.51 -3.60 -11.05
N THR A 41 2.40 -3.73 -10.33
CA THR A 41 2.23 -3.15 -9.00
C THR A 41 2.93 -3.92 -7.90
N ARG A 42 3.31 -5.19 -8.16
CA ARG A 42 3.90 -6.13 -7.19
C ARG A 42 3.04 -6.35 -5.93
N ALA A 43 1.76 -6.07 -6.04
CA ALA A 43 0.82 -6.37 -4.98
C ALA A 43 0.77 -7.89 -4.72
N HIS A 44 0.73 -8.29 -3.45
CA HIS A 44 0.73 -9.69 -2.97
C HIS A 44 2.01 -10.49 -3.27
N GLU A 45 3.11 -9.80 -3.65
CA GLU A 45 4.43 -10.40 -3.82
C GLU A 45 5.28 -10.16 -2.57
N ALA A 46 5.62 -11.23 -1.85
CA ALA A 46 6.56 -11.14 -0.73
C ALA A 46 7.98 -10.98 -1.27
N ARG A 47 8.68 -9.95 -0.81
CA ARG A 47 10.06 -9.66 -1.25
C ARG A 47 11.06 -10.16 -0.22
N GLU A 48 12.17 -10.73 -0.72
CA GLU A 48 13.28 -11.12 0.12
C GLU A 48 13.85 -9.92 0.90
N GLN A 49 14.21 -10.19 2.14
CA GLN A 49 14.76 -9.21 3.06
C GLN A 49 16.11 -9.70 3.59
N PRO A 50 17.06 -8.80 3.89
CA PRO A 50 18.32 -9.20 4.50
C PRO A 50 18.16 -9.92 5.84
N VAL A 51 17.06 -9.64 6.53
CA VAL A 51 16.58 -10.39 7.70
C VAL A 51 15.14 -10.78 7.45
N PRO A 52 14.77 -12.06 7.46
CA PRO A 52 13.40 -12.50 7.20
C PRO A 52 12.49 -12.18 8.40
N PHE A 53 12.24 -10.90 8.62
CA PHE A 53 11.41 -10.43 9.73
C PHE A 53 9.95 -10.81 9.54
N SER A 54 9.39 -11.52 10.52
CA SER A 54 8.01 -11.99 10.51
C SER A 54 7.09 -11.15 11.40
N HIS A 55 6.21 -10.37 10.78
CA HIS A 55 5.13 -9.70 11.51
C HIS A 55 4.13 -10.70 12.09
N ALA A 56 3.89 -11.82 11.41
CA ALA A 56 3.03 -12.89 11.93
C ALA A 56 3.52 -13.40 13.27
N HIS A 57 4.83 -13.52 13.47
CA HIS A 57 5.40 -13.94 14.75
C HIS A 57 5.31 -12.83 15.82
N HIS A 58 5.77 -11.61 15.48
CA HIS A 58 5.88 -10.53 16.47
C HIS A 58 4.52 -9.91 16.83
N VAL A 59 3.70 -9.61 15.83
CA VAL A 59 2.37 -9.01 16.04
C VAL A 59 1.32 -10.09 16.30
N GLY A 60 1.22 -11.09 15.41
CA GLY A 60 0.21 -12.12 15.50
C GLY A 60 0.44 -13.10 16.67
N GLY A 61 1.67 -13.52 16.91
CA GLY A 61 2.02 -14.50 17.94
C GLY A 61 2.31 -13.87 19.30
N LEU A 62 3.07 -12.77 19.35
CA LEU A 62 3.53 -12.16 20.60
C LEU A 62 2.69 -10.93 21.01
N GLY A 63 1.82 -10.41 20.14
CA GLY A 63 0.99 -9.23 20.42
C GLY A 63 1.78 -7.93 20.56
N VAL A 64 2.96 -7.81 19.91
CA VAL A 64 3.76 -6.58 19.95
C VAL A 64 3.01 -5.46 19.24
N ASP A 65 2.82 -4.33 19.93
CA ASP A 65 2.16 -3.14 19.37
C ASP A 65 2.98 -2.53 18.23
N CYS A 66 2.29 -2.07 17.19
CA CYS A 66 2.92 -1.47 16.00
C CYS A 66 3.84 -0.30 16.38
N ARG A 67 3.46 0.51 17.36
CA ARG A 67 4.18 1.69 17.83
C ARG A 67 5.46 1.37 18.59
N TYR A 68 5.64 0.12 19.04
CA TYR A 68 6.90 -0.28 19.65
C TYR A 68 8.06 -0.21 18.65
N CYS A 69 7.78 -0.54 17.38
CA CYS A 69 8.75 -0.51 16.29
C CYS A 69 8.58 0.73 15.41
N HIS A 70 7.36 1.11 15.06
CA HIS A 70 7.04 2.24 14.19
C HIS A 70 6.72 3.49 15.02
N THR A 71 7.72 3.99 15.76
CA THR A 71 7.55 5.02 16.81
C THR A 71 7.17 6.41 16.31
N SER A 72 7.26 6.65 15.00
CA SER A 72 6.97 7.95 14.39
C SER A 72 5.68 7.98 13.55
N VAL A 73 4.96 6.85 13.49
CA VAL A 73 3.82 6.68 12.57
C VAL A 73 2.68 7.67 12.78
N ASP A 74 2.46 8.11 14.01
CA ASP A 74 1.43 9.09 14.41
C ASP A 74 1.95 10.54 14.44
N LYS A 75 3.26 10.75 14.23
CA LYS A 75 3.91 12.06 14.36
C LYS A 75 4.58 12.55 13.08
N SER A 76 4.92 11.64 12.17
CA SER A 76 5.70 11.93 10.97
C SER A 76 5.03 11.44 9.71
N ALA A 77 5.45 11.98 8.58
CA ALA A 77 5.08 11.46 7.26
C ALA A 77 5.58 10.02 7.05
N VAL A 78 6.70 9.66 7.65
CA VAL A 78 7.32 8.35 7.56
C VAL A 78 7.08 7.57 8.85
N ALA A 79 6.55 6.36 8.75
CA ALA A 79 6.31 5.48 9.91
C ALA A 79 7.61 5.09 10.63
N GLY A 80 8.72 5.08 9.89
CA GLY A 80 10.03 4.70 10.37
C GLY A 80 10.24 3.18 10.40
N ILE A 81 11.50 2.78 10.18
CA ILE A 81 11.99 1.44 10.45
C ILE A 81 12.72 1.51 11.79
N PRO A 82 12.49 0.58 12.74
CA PRO A 82 13.12 0.65 14.04
C PRO A 82 14.64 0.50 13.93
N PRO A 83 15.42 1.23 14.76
CA PRO A 83 16.85 1.00 14.84
C PRO A 83 17.13 -0.43 15.35
N THR A 84 18.24 -1.02 14.96
CA THR A 84 18.66 -2.38 15.37
C THR A 84 18.69 -2.57 16.88
N LYS A 85 18.92 -1.51 17.65
CA LYS A 85 18.83 -1.51 19.12
C LYS A 85 17.46 -1.99 19.62
N THR A 86 16.38 -1.67 18.93
CA THR A 86 15.02 -2.13 19.29
C THR A 86 14.92 -3.64 19.18
N CYS A 87 15.49 -4.25 18.15
CA CYS A 87 15.56 -5.69 17.97
C CYS A 87 16.36 -6.35 19.12
N MET A 88 17.48 -5.72 19.49
CA MET A 88 18.39 -6.23 20.51
C MET A 88 17.84 -6.12 21.93
N ASN A 89 16.74 -5.39 22.18
CA ASN A 89 16.07 -5.42 23.49
C ASN A 89 15.62 -6.85 23.87
N CYS A 90 15.27 -7.66 22.88
CA CYS A 90 14.88 -9.07 23.07
C CYS A 90 15.96 -10.01 22.53
N HIS A 91 16.48 -9.76 21.32
CA HIS A 91 17.39 -10.68 20.63
C HIS A 91 18.82 -10.69 21.15
N ALA A 92 19.15 -9.86 22.11
CA ALA A 92 20.36 -10.02 22.90
C ALA A 92 20.33 -11.30 23.77
N GLN A 93 19.13 -11.82 24.09
CA GLN A 93 18.93 -13.01 24.92
C GLN A 93 18.18 -14.12 24.19
N ILE A 94 17.15 -13.74 23.39
CA ILE A 94 16.29 -14.70 22.68
C ILE A 94 16.83 -14.88 21.26
N TRP A 95 17.06 -16.14 20.86
CA TRP A 95 17.63 -16.52 19.56
C TRP A 95 18.99 -15.84 19.27
N ASN A 96 19.72 -15.49 20.30
CA ASN A 96 20.97 -14.73 20.18
C ASN A 96 22.08 -15.44 19.38
N GLN A 97 21.97 -16.76 19.15
CA GLN A 97 22.91 -17.55 18.34
C GLN A 97 22.37 -17.89 16.95
N SER A 98 21.14 -17.47 16.61
CA SER A 98 20.54 -17.80 15.32
C SER A 98 21.32 -17.15 14.15
N PRO A 99 21.70 -17.91 13.11
CA PRO A 99 22.32 -17.34 11.91
C PRO A 99 21.44 -16.32 11.21
N MET A 100 20.13 -16.47 11.28
CA MET A 100 19.16 -15.53 10.67
C MET A 100 19.26 -14.13 11.27
N LEU A 101 19.71 -14.00 12.53
CA LEU A 101 19.86 -12.73 13.23
C LEU A 101 21.29 -12.17 13.16
N GLU A 102 22.21 -12.83 12.45
CA GLU A 102 23.57 -12.30 12.31
C GLU A 102 23.60 -10.90 11.68
N PRO A 103 22.82 -10.57 10.65
CA PRO A 103 22.78 -9.21 10.13
C PRO A 103 22.33 -8.17 11.16
N VAL A 104 21.42 -8.54 12.08
CA VAL A 104 20.99 -7.65 13.18
C VAL A 104 22.10 -7.44 14.19
N ARG A 105 22.78 -8.52 14.60
CA ARG A 105 23.92 -8.44 15.54
C ARG A 105 25.10 -7.66 14.95
N ALA A 106 25.42 -7.92 13.69
CA ALA A 106 26.47 -7.19 12.97
C ALA A 106 26.13 -5.69 12.90
N SER A 107 24.92 -5.36 12.44
CA SER A 107 24.44 -3.98 12.40
C SER A 107 24.54 -3.28 13.77
N PHE A 108 24.14 -3.96 14.84
CA PHE A 108 24.22 -3.41 16.19
C PHE A 108 25.65 -3.23 16.68
N ARG A 109 26.53 -4.20 16.42
CA ARG A 109 27.96 -4.18 16.82
C ARG A 109 28.72 -3.09 16.08
N ASP A 110 28.49 -3.01 14.76
CA ASP A 110 29.31 -2.19 13.86
C ASP A 110 28.70 -0.78 13.65
N GLY A 111 27.51 -0.52 14.19
CA GLY A 111 26.80 0.76 14.05
C GLY A 111 26.32 1.05 12.62
N THR A 112 26.16 0.03 11.80
CA THR A 112 25.73 0.14 10.39
C THR A 112 24.24 -0.16 10.26
N SER A 113 23.57 0.49 9.30
CA SER A 113 22.14 0.25 9.03
C SER A 113 21.94 -1.04 8.23
N ILE A 114 20.85 -1.77 8.52
CA ILE A 114 20.39 -2.85 7.66
C ILE A 114 19.71 -2.25 6.43
N GLU A 115 20.15 -2.65 5.25
CA GLU A 115 19.56 -2.20 3.98
C GLU A 115 18.30 -3.01 3.64
N TRP A 116 17.19 -2.61 4.23
CA TRP A 116 15.90 -3.26 4.00
C TRP A 116 15.40 -3.07 2.58
N THR A 117 14.86 -4.13 1.99
CA THR A 117 14.13 -4.03 0.72
C THR A 117 12.81 -3.31 0.94
N ARG A 118 12.61 -2.17 0.26
CA ARG A 118 11.36 -1.40 0.33
C ARG A 118 10.22 -2.22 -0.30
N VAL A 119 9.16 -2.47 0.46
CA VAL A 119 7.98 -3.24 0.03
C VAL A 119 6.87 -2.30 -0.45
N HIS A 120 6.45 -1.36 0.39
CA HIS A 120 5.48 -0.32 0.02
C HIS A 120 6.25 0.85 -0.56
N ASP A 121 6.15 1.02 -1.87
CA ASP A 121 6.99 1.96 -2.63
C ASP A 121 6.11 2.85 -3.51
N LEU A 122 5.82 4.05 -3.01
CA LEU A 122 5.20 5.09 -3.81
C LEU A 122 6.25 5.77 -4.68
N PRO A 123 5.91 6.19 -5.90
CA PRO A 123 6.80 7.00 -6.72
C PRO A 123 7.17 8.31 -6.01
N ASP A 124 8.36 8.83 -6.23
CA ASP A 124 8.89 10.01 -5.53
C ASP A 124 8.06 11.28 -5.72
N PHE A 125 7.26 11.35 -6.78
CA PHE A 125 6.34 12.46 -7.04
C PHE A 125 5.01 12.35 -6.27
N ALA A 126 4.75 11.24 -5.56
CA ALA A 126 3.55 11.03 -4.76
C ALA A 126 3.88 11.17 -3.26
N TYR A 127 3.40 12.23 -2.66
CA TYR A 127 3.64 12.52 -1.23
C TYR A 127 2.57 11.88 -0.36
N PHE A 128 3.00 11.09 0.58
CA PHE A 128 2.14 10.45 1.56
C PHE A 128 2.57 10.81 2.98
N ASN A 129 1.61 10.99 3.86
CA ASN A 129 1.86 11.31 5.26
C ASN A 129 1.11 10.33 6.17
N HIS A 130 1.83 9.44 6.86
CA HIS A 130 1.24 8.48 7.79
C HIS A 130 0.49 9.19 8.94
N SER A 131 1.08 10.18 9.57
CA SER A 131 0.46 10.83 10.74
C SER A 131 -0.90 11.46 10.40
N ALA A 132 -1.05 12.01 9.20
CA ALA A 132 -2.31 12.58 8.75
C ALA A 132 -3.43 11.52 8.63
N HIS A 133 -3.09 10.31 8.22
CA HIS A 133 -4.05 9.20 8.06
C HIS A 133 -4.35 8.52 9.39
N VAL A 134 -3.32 8.20 10.17
CA VAL A 134 -3.44 7.55 11.48
C VAL A 134 -4.26 8.40 12.46
N ASN A 135 -3.96 9.71 12.55
CA ASN A 135 -4.67 10.64 13.42
C ASN A 135 -6.10 10.98 12.95
N LYS A 136 -6.48 10.54 11.76
CA LYS A 136 -7.84 10.66 11.21
C LYS A 136 -8.58 9.32 11.16
N GLY A 137 -8.10 8.33 11.90
CA GLY A 137 -8.83 7.06 12.06
C GLY A 137 -8.71 6.10 10.88
N ILE A 138 -7.65 6.21 10.06
CA ILE A 138 -7.37 5.21 9.04
C ILE A 138 -6.49 4.13 9.66
N GLY A 139 -7.01 2.90 9.70
CA GLY A 139 -6.31 1.77 10.30
C GLY A 139 -5.17 1.24 9.46
N CYS A 140 -4.14 0.73 10.10
CA CYS A 140 -2.96 0.16 9.45
C CYS A 140 -3.33 -0.93 8.43
N SER A 141 -4.27 -1.80 8.80
CA SER A 141 -4.74 -2.90 7.93
C SER A 141 -5.47 -2.43 6.68
N THR A 142 -5.99 -1.20 6.64
CA THR A 142 -6.64 -0.65 5.45
C THR A 142 -5.68 -0.56 4.26
N CYS A 143 -4.41 -0.23 4.54
CA CYS A 143 -3.36 -0.09 3.53
C CYS A 143 -2.42 -1.30 3.49
N HIS A 144 -2.04 -1.81 4.67
CA HIS A 144 -1.03 -2.85 4.81
C HIS A 144 -1.59 -4.27 4.90
N GLY A 145 -2.93 -4.42 4.92
CA GLY A 145 -3.57 -5.73 5.09
C GLY A 145 -3.34 -6.35 6.47
N ARG A 146 -3.52 -7.65 6.55
CA ARG A 146 -3.36 -8.43 7.80
C ARG A 146 -1.89 -8.79 8.00
N VAL A 147 -1.06 -7.78 8.32
CA VAL A 147 0.39 -7.99 8.56
C VAL A 147 0.65 -8.99 9.69
N ASP A 148 -0.27 -9.09 10.64
CA ASP A 148 -0.25 -10.10 11.72
C ASP A 148 -0.32 -11.55 11.23
N LYS A 149 -0.60 -11.76 9.95
CA LYS A 149 -0.62 -13.06 9.27
C LYS A 149 0.48 -13.19 8.19
N MET A 150 1.35 -12.18 8.05
CA MET A 150 2.39 -12.17 7.02
C MET A 150 3.74 -12.62 7.59
N PRO A 151 4.23 -13.80 7.22
CA PRO A 151 5.61 -14.24 7.55
C PRO A 151 6.67 -13.31 6.97
N LEU A 152 6.48 -12.90 5.71
CA LEU A 152 7.18 -11.78 5.07
C LEU A 152 6.13 -10.80 4.58
N VAL A 153 6.38 -9.51 4.78
CA VAL A 153 5.45 -8.47 4.36
C VAL A 153 5.41 -8.37 2.84
N TRP A 154 4.20 -8.25 2.30
CA TRP A 154 3.95 -7.87 0.92
C TRP A 154 3.11 -6.60 0.85
N GLN A 155 3.12 -5.95 -0.30
CA GLN A 155 2.25 -4.84 -0.59
C GLN A 155 0.83 -5.36 -0.83
N GLU A 156 -0.12 -4.97 0.03
CA GLU A 156 -1.51 -5.46 -0.02
C GLU A 156 -2.34 -4.75 -1.10
N LYS A 157 -2.08 -3.48 -1.37
CA LYS A 157 -2.83 -2.65 -2.29
C LYS A 157 -1.96 -2.21 -3.45
N SER A 158 -2.57 -1.88 -4.59
CA SER A 158 -1.83 -1.43 -5.79
C SER A 158 -1.03 -0.16 -5.57
N LEU A 159 -1.41 0.68 -4.62
CA LEU A 159 -0.91 2.04 -4.38
C LEU A 159 -1.05 2.98 -5.59
N GLN A 160 -1.86 2.62 -6.57
CA GLN A 160 -2.20 3.48 -7.70
C GLN A 160 -3.13 4.61 -7.27
N MET A 161 -3.09 5.72 -8.00
CA MET A 161 -3.87 6.93 -7.68
C MET A 161 -5.38 6.64 -7.53
N GLU A 162 -5.93 5.76 -8.36
CA GLU A 162 -7.36 5.40 -8.30
C GLU A 162 -7.75 4.80 -6.95
N TRP A 163 -6.89 3.96 -6.36
CA TRP A 163 -7.11 3.38 -5.04
C TRP A 163 -7.07 4.46 -3.94
N CYS A 164 -6.13 5.39 -4.00
CA CYS A 164 -6.08 6.52 -3.07
C CYS A 164 -7.35 7.39 -3.18
N LEU A 165 -7.77 7.68 -4.41
CA LEU A 165 -8.96 8.51 -4.68
C LEU A 165 -10.26 7.84 -4.24
N GLU A 166 -10.34 6.53 -4.21
CA GLU A 166 -11.52 5.82 -3.67
C GLU A 166 -11.74 6.21 -2.20
N CYS A 167 -10.69 6.14 -1.37
CA CYS A 167 -10.74 6.56 0.02
C CYS A 167 -11.00 8.06 0.17
N HIS A 168 -10.31 8.88 -0.61
CA HIS A 168 -10.42 10.34 -0.52
C HIS A 168 -11.78 10.89 -0.99
N ARG A 169 -12.50 10.16 -1.85
CA ARG A 169 -13.87 10.51 -2.28
C ARG A 169 -14.93 10.03 -1.30
N ARG A 170 -14.67 8.93 -0.62
CA ARG A 170 -15.63 8.28 0.27
C ARG A 170 -15.01 7.81 1.57
N PRO A 171 -14.40 8.73 2.38
CA PRO A 171 -13.68 8.38 3.61
C PRO A 171 -14.55 7.64 4.63
N GLU A 172 -15.87 7.86 4.63
CA GLU A 172 -16.82 7.20 5.52
C GLU A 172 -16.79 5.67 5.45
N LYS A 173 -16.35 5.11 4.34
CA LYS A 173 -16.19 3.65 4.18
C LYS A 173 -15.02 3.08 4.96
N TYR A 174 -14.00 3.88 5.28
CA TYR A 174 -12.68 3.41 5.72
C TYR A 174 -12.27 3.90 7.10
N VAL A 175 -12.88 5.00 7.55
CA VAL A 175 -12.58 5.60 8.85
C VAL A 175 -13.13 4.73 9.97
N ARG A 176 -12.34 4.52 11.02
CA ARG A 176 -12.69 3.75 12.21
C ARG A 176 -12.41 4.56 13.48
N PRO A 177 -12.90 4.12 14.66
CA PRO A 177 -12.54 4.75 15.94
C PRO A 177 -11.02 4.78 16.11
N LEU A 178 -10.50 5.86 16.72
CA LEU A 178 -9.04 6.02 16.93
C LEU A 178 -8.45 4.89 17.78
N SER A 179 -9.22 4.31 18.70
CA SER A 179 -8.83 3.12 19.47
C SER A 179 -8.56 1.89 18.61
N GLU A 180 -9.17 1.84 17.41
CA GLU A 180 -9.09 0.70 16.51
C GLU A 180 -8.07 0.85 15.38
N VAL A 181 -7.34 1.97 15.35
CA VAL A 181 -6.38 2.27 14.25
C VAL A 181 -5.28 1.21 14.18
N TYR A 182 -4.78 0.78 15.33
CA TYR A 182 -3.71 -0.23 15.45
C TYR A 182 -4.22 -1.66 15.53
N ASN A 183 -5.53 -1.85 15.62
CA ASN A 183 -6.16 -3.17 15.56
C ASN A 183 -6.19 -3.67 14.12
N VAL A 184 -5.22 -4.50 13.74
CA VAL A 184 -5.13 -5.07 12.37
C VAL A 184 -6.24 -6.07 12.07
N ALA A 185 -6.89 -6.62 13.11
CA ALA A 185 -8.01 -7.55 13.00
C ALA A 185 -9.38 -6.85 13.03
N TYR A 186 -9.41 -5.51 13.04
CA TYR A 186 -10.67 -4.76 13.04
C TYR A 186 -11.49 -5.09 11.78
N GLU A 187 -12.73 -5.47 12.01
CA GLU A 187 -13.74 -5.67 10.98
C GLU A 187 -14.76 -4.54 11.05
N PRO A 188 -15.06 -3.88 9.92
CA PRO A 188 -16.08 -2.83 9.89
C PRO A 188 -17.44 -3.39 10.34
N PRO A 189 -18.19 -2.68 11.20
CA PRO A 189 -19.52 -3.10 11.61
C PRO A 189 -20.52 -3.00 10.45
N ALA A 190 -21.69 -3.63 10.61
CA ALA A 190 -22.72 -3.63 9.57
C ALA A 190 -23.24 -2.20 9.24
N ASP A 191 -23.18 -1.29 10.20
CA ASP A 191 -23.53 0.13 10.06
C ASP A 191 -22.30 1.03 9.78
N GLN A 192 -21.25 0.50 9.16
CA GLN A 192 -20.00 1.24 8.88
C GLN A 192 -20.24 2.61 8.24
N LEU A 193 -21.18 2.74 7.33
CA LEU A 193 -21.44 4.03 6.66
C LEU A 193 -21.98 5.09 7.63
N ASP A 194 -22.84 4.71 8.56
CA ASP A 194 -23.37 5.62 9.57
C ASP A 194 -22.31 5.98 10.60
N LEU A 195 -21.56 5.00 11.07
CA LEU A 195 -20.42 5.21 11.95
C LEU A 195 -19.39 6.12 11.27
N GLY A 196 -18.98 5.78 10.07
CA GLY A 196 -17.97 6.52 9.33
C GLY A 196 -18.38 7.96 9.02
N THR A 197 -19.67 8.19 8.71
CA THR A 197 -20.20 9.54 8.50
C THR A 197 -20.07 10.39 9.77
N ARG A 198 -20.38 9.83 10.94
CA ARG A 198 -20.16 10.51 12.23
C ARG A 198 -18.68 10.80 12.45
N LEU A 199 -17.81 9.80 12.26
CA LEU A 199 -16.38 9.96 12.48
C LEU A 199 -15.71 10.95 11.51
N VAL A 200 -16.15 10.99 10.25
CA VAL A 200 -15.68 12.00 9.28
C VAL A 200 -15.98 13.41 9.79
N LYS A 201 -17.15 13.63 10.37
CA LYS A 201 -17.53 14.92 10.98
C LYS A 201 -16.71 15.20 12.24
N ASP A 202 -16.62 14.24 13.15
CA ASP A 202 -15.96 14.40 14.46
C ASP A 202 -14.45 14.63 14.30
N TYR A 203 -13.82 13.95 13.34
CA TYR A 203 -12.40 14.11 13.06
C TYR A 203 -12.11 15.26 12.07
N GLY A 204 -13.12 15.98 11.60
CA GLY A 204 -12.97 17.09 10.67
C GLY A 204 -12.30 16.68 9.36
N ILE A 205 -12.67 15.50 8.83
CA ILE A 205 -12.12 14.99 7.57
C ILE A 205 -12.78 15.70 6.41
N LYS A 206 -11.95 16.24 5.52
CA LYS A 206 -12.43 16.86 4.27
C LYS A 206 -11.91 16.02 3.09
N PRO A 207 -12.76 15.69 2.11
CA PRO A 207 -12.29 15.05 0.87
C PRO A 207 -11.21 15.91 0.20
N ARG A 208 -10.07 15.29 -0.10
CA ARG A 208 -8.93 15.95 -0.74
C ARG A 208 -8.61 15.23 -2.03
N THR A 209 -9.09 15.76 -3.15
CA THR A 209 -8.98 15.13 -4.48
C THR A 209 -8.26 16.00 -5.49
N SER A 210 -7.73 17.16 -5.07
CA SER A 210 -6.92 18.01 -5.95
C SER A 210 -5.53 17.41 -6.17
N CYS A 211 -4.97 17.59 -7.35
CA CYS A 211 -3.66 17.06 -7.72
C CYS A 211 -2.56 17.46 -6.73
N SER A 212 -2.58 18.72 -6.28
CA SER A 212 -1.60 19.27 -5.33
C SER A 212 -1.70 18.71 -3.90
N THR A 213 -2.71 17.89 -3.59
CA THR A 213 -2.78 17.20 -2.31
C THR A 213 -1.73 16.10 -2.21
N CYS A 214 -1.49 15.41 -3.32
CA CYS A 214 -0.60 14.24 -3.42
C CYS A 214 0.66 14.52 -4.24
N HIS A 215 0.62 15.48 -5.17
CA HIS A 215 1.71 15.80 -6.08
C HIS A 215 2.21 17.22 -5.85
N ARG A 216 3.55 17.37 -5.74
CA ARG A 216 4.21 18.67 -5.55
C ARG A 216 5.38 18.81 -6.50
#